data_f19fc022be2a96c918746de0ae1e80a8
#
_entry.id   f19fc022be2a96c918746de0ae1e80a8
#
_cell.length_a   1.000
_cell.length_b   1.000
_cell.length_c   1.000
_cell.angle_alpha   90.00
_cell.angle_beta   90.00
_cell.angle_gamma   90.00
#
_symmetry.space_group_name_H-M   'P 1'
#
loop_
_entity.id
_entity.type
_entity.pdbx_description
1 polymer ?
#
loop_
_entity_poly.entity_id
_entity_poly.type
_entity_poly.pdbx_seq_one_letter_code
_entity_poly.pdbx_strand_id
1 'polypeptide(L)'
;MRFARYGEAGREKPGVLDGEGRLRDLSGVVGDLGGEVLGALPDLDPASLPLVEGRPRLGVPVAGVGKFIGIGLNYSDHAAETGMEPPEHPIVFMKATSSMCGPNDPVCLPRGSRHSDWEVELGVVIGRTAKYVGEAEALDHVAGYCVVNDVSERKFQSKLSGQWTKGKSCDTFGPVGPYLVTPDEAGDPQDLAMTTDVNGIRMQTGHTGKMIFSVAQIIAHLSLLMSLQPGDVIATGTPPGVGMGKDPRVFLKDGDVMELEIAGLGRQRSEVVAAS
;
A
#
# COMPACT_ATOMS: atom_id res chain seq x y z
N MET A 1 11.45 5.60 12.18
CA MET A 1 11.44 4.18 12.66
C MET A 1 10.65 3.30 11.67
N ARG A 2 10.91 1.95 11.64
CA ARG A 2 10.22 0.97 10.78
C ARG A 2 9.50 -0.04 11.63
N PHE A 3 8.18 0.04 11.68
CA PHE A 3 7.33 -0.89 12.40
C PHE A 3 6.82 -2.00 11.48
N ALA A 4 6.60 -3.18 12.03
CA ALA A 4 6.09 -4.34 11.33
C ALA A 4 5.10 -5.13 12.19
N ARG A 5 4.27 -5.93 11.56
CA ARG A 5 3.52 -6.99 12.24
C ARG A 5 3.97 -8.34 11.72
N TYR A 6 4.26 -9.27 12.60
CA TYR A 6 4.86 -10.56 12.25
C TYR A 6 4.18 -11.73 12.93
N GLY A 7 4.23 -12.88 12.30
CA GLY A 7 3.66 -14.13 12.79
C GLY A 7 2.60 -14.72 11.87
N GLU A 8 1.81 -15.65 12.39
CA GLU A 8 0.72 -16.31 11.66
C GLU A 8 -0.38 -15.30 11.28
N ALA A 9 -1.00 -15.51 10.12
CA ALA A 9 -2.09 -14.66 9.65
C ALA A 9 -3.25 -14.62 10.68
N GLY A 10 -3.68 -13.41 11.05
CA GLY A 10 -4.71 -13.17 12.06
C GLY A 10 -4.25 -13.28 13.51
N ARG A 11 -2.96 -13.55 13.74
CA ARG A 11 -2.32 -13.62 15.07
C ARG A 11 -0.99 -12.88 15.11
N GLU A 12 -0.84 -11.92 14.21
CA GLU A 12 0.39 -11.14 14.13
C GLU A 12 0.64 -10.37 15.44
N LYS A 13 1.92 -10.18 15.74
CA LYS A 13 2.42 -9.37 16.85
C LYS A 13 3.08 -8.11 16.33
N PRO A 14 3.07 -7.01 17.11
CA PRO A 14 3.80 -5.81 16.74
C PRO A 14 5.31 -6.02 16.90
N GLY A 15 6.06 -5.43 15.98
CA GLY A 15 7.51 -5.42 15.97
C GLY A 15 8.07 -4.12 15.44
N VAL A 16 9.35 -3.90 15.60
CA VAL A 16 10.10 -2.75 15.10
C VAL A 16 11.47 -3.20 14.64
N LEU A 17 12.03 -2.57 13.61
CA LEU A 17 13.40 -2.85 13.17
C LEU A 17 14.40 -2.04 13.99
N ASP A 18 15.51 -2.68 14.40
CA ASP A 18 16.66 -1.98 14.95
C ASP A 18 17.59 -1.41 13.86
N GLY A 19 18.64 -0.68 14.27
CA GLY A 19 19.59 -0.05 13.35
C GLY A 19 20.36 -1.01 12.45
N GLU A 20 20.36 -2.32 12.75
CA GLU A 20 20.95 -3.38 11.92
C GLU A 20 19.89 -4.07 11.04
N GLY A 21 18.64 -3.59 11.05
CA GLY A 21 17.53 -4.16 10.28
C GLY A 21 16.98 -5.48 10.86
N ARG A 22 17.28 -5.79 12.11
CA ARG A 22 16.75 -6.99 12.80
C ARG A 22 15.40 -6.66 13.43
N LEU A 23 14.48 -7.60 13.36
CA LEU A 23 13.15 -7.46 13.94
C LEU A 23 13.19 -7.65 15.46
N ARG A 24 12.60 -6.73 16.19
CA ARG A 24 12.45 -6.72 17.66
C ARG A 24 10.99 -6.84 18.04
N ASP A 25 10.71 -7.61 19.08
CA ASP A 25 9.34 -7.81 19.61
C ASP A 25 8.89 -6.57 20.39
N LEU A 26 7.83 -5.92 19.93
CA LEU A 26 7.25 -4.73 20.53
C LEU A 26 6.05 -5.05 21.44
N SER A 27 5.66 -6.32 21.57
CA SER A 27 4.45 -6.75 22.32
C SER A 27 4.47 -6.38 23.80
N GLY A 28 5.65 -6.15 24.39
CA GLY A 28 5.80 -5.67 25.77
C GLY A 28 5.53 -4.16 25.93
N VAL A 29 5.41 -3.42 24.84
CA VAL A 29 5.22 -1.95 24.84
C VAL A 29 3.82 -1.57 24.36
N VAL A 30 3.35 -2.17 23.28
CA VAL A 30 2.01 -1.93 22.71
C VAL A 30 1.32 -3.25 22.43
N GLY A 31 -0.01 -3.24 22.53
CA GLY A 31 -0.80 -4.45 22.23
C GLY A 31 -0.80 -4.81 20.75
N ASP A 32 -0.91 -3.83 19.87
CA ASP A 32 -0.80 -3.97 18.41
C ASP A 32 -0.56 -2.61 17.75
N LEU A 33 -0.23 -2.60 16.44
CA LEU A 33 -0.03 -1.39 15.62
C LEU A 33 -1.36 -0.98 14.97
N GLY A 34 -2.29 -0.46 15.75
CA GLY A 34 -3.61 -0.06 15.28
C GLY A 34 -4.29 0.95 16.22
N GLY A 35 -5.41 1.53 15.74
CA GLY A 35 -6.18 2.49 16.50
C GLY A 35 -5.36 3.68 17.00
N GLU A 36 -5.55 4.05 18.26
CA GLU A 36 -4.91 5.23 18.88
C GLU A 36 -3.37 5.14 18.94
N VAL A 37 -2.80 3.93 18.97
CA VAL A 37 -1.35 3.72 18.98
C VAL A 37 -0.68 4.38 17.77
N LEU A 38 -1.37 4.39 16.62
CA LEU A 38 -0.86 5.01 15.39
C LEU A 38 -0.75 6.53 15.47
N GLY A 39 -1.50 7.17 16.37
CA GLY A 39 -1.41 8.61 16.61
C GLY A 39 -0.24 9.04 17.50
N ALA A 40 0.40 8.07 18.16
CA ALA A 40 1.55 8.27 19.03
C ALA A 40 2.38 6.97 19.06
N LEU A 41 3.02 6.64 17.93
CA LEU A 41 3.91 5.48 17.83
C LEU A 41 5.04 5.60 18.86
N PRO A 42 5.47 4.49 19.50
CA PRO A 42 6.51 4.53 20.51
C PRO A 42 7.83 5.08 19.96
N ASP A 43 8.38 6.07 20.67
CA ASP A 43 9.75 6.58 20.46
C ASP A 43 10.66 5.90 21.50
N LEU A 44 11.48 4.95 21.06
CA LEU A 44 12.32 4.12 21.93
C LEU A 44 13.55 3.63 21.17
N ASP A 45 14.53 3.13 21.91
CA ASP A 45 15.64 2.38 21.31
C ASP A 45 15.24 0.93 20.99
N PRO A 46 15.03 0.56 19.72
CA PRO A 46 14.62 -0.80 19.35
C PRO A 46 15.63 -1.87 19.82
N ALA A 47 16.92 -1.54 19.94
CA ALA A 47 17.93 -2.51 20.36
C ALA A 47 17.73 -2.99 21.80
N SER A 48 16.98 -2.24 22.62
CA SER A 48 16.64 -2.63 24.01
C SER A 48 15.56 -3.72 24.08
N LEU A 49 14.84 -3.98 22.98
CA LEU A 49 13.75 -4.94 22.90
C LEU A 49 14.23 -6.37 22.59
N PRO A 50 13.46 -7.41 22.95
CA PRO A 50 13.78 -8.79 22.62
C PRO A 50 13.92 -9.01 21.11
N LEU A 51 14.96 -9.74 20.70
CA LEU A 51 15.18 -10.13 19.32
C LEU A 51 14.12 -11.17 18.90
N VAL A 52 13.52 -10.97 17.73
CA VAL A 52 12.66 -11.99 17.10
C VAL A 52 13.56 -12.92 16.29
N GLU A 53 13.61 -14.19 16.69
CA GLU A 53 14.44 -15.17 16.04
C GLU A 53 13.88 -15.61 14.65
N GLY A 54 14.79 -15.91 13.74
CA GLY A 54 14.47 -16.43 12.41
C GLY A 54 13.94 -15.36 11.45
N ARG A 55 13.11 -15.78 10.52
CA ARG A 55 12.45 -14.91 9.52
C ARG A 55 10.94 -15.21 9.51
N PRO A 56 10.20 -14.70 10.49
CA PRO A 56 8.76 -14.92 10.52
C PRO A 56 8.07 -14.26 9.32
N ARG A 57 6.87 -14.76 8.97
CA ARG A 57 5.99 -14.09 8.03
C ARG A 57 5.73 -12.66 8.53
N LEU A 58 5.74 -11.69 7.62
CA LEU A 58 5.25 -10.34 7.88
C LEU A 58 3.80 -10.24 7.43
N GLY A 59 2.95 -9.69 8.28
CA GLY A 59 1.57 -9.35 7.95
C GLY A 59 1.45 -7.90 7.47
N VAL A 60 0.22 -7.46 7.25
CA VAL A 60 -0.10 -6.03 7.05
C VAL A 60 0.43 -5.25 8.26
N PRO A 61 1.24 -4.20 8.07
CA PRO A 61 1.92 -3.53 9.19
C PRO A 61 0.99 -2.71 10.09
N VAL A 62 -0.30 -2.69 9.77
CA VAL A 62 -1.34 -1.97 10.53
C VAL A 62 -2.47 -2.92 10.87
N ALA A 63 -2.89 -2.91 12.14
CA ALA A 63 -4.02 -3.69 12.63
C ALA A 63 -5.34 -2.90 12.56
N GLY A 64 -6.46 -3.61 12.33
CA GLY A 64 -7.79 -3.03 12.45
C GLY A 64 -8.09 -1.95 11.40
N VAL A 65 -7.62 -2.12 10.17
CA VAL A 65 -7.87 -1.18 9.07
C VAL A 65 -9.38 -1.02 8.84
N GLY A 66 -9.87 0.20 9.02
CA GLY A 66 -11.29 0.53 8.82
C GLY A 66 -11.65 0.76 7.36
N LYS A 67 -10.80 1.53 6.66
CA LYS A 67 -10.96 1.83 5.22
C LYS A 67 -9.67 1.55 4.47
N PHE A 68 -9.80 0.94 3.30
CA PHE A 68 -8.74 0.84 2.31
C PHE A 68 -9.17 1.63 1.08
N ILE A 69 -8.63 2.83 0.92
CA ILE A 69 -9.03 3.82 -0.08
C ILE A 69 -7.99 3.82 -1.20
N GLY A 70 -8.43 3.80 -2.45
CA GLY A 70 -7.56 3.95 -3.61
C GLY A 70 -7.82 5.27 -4.34
N ILE A 71 -6.76 5.85 -4.91
CA ILE A 71 -6.81 7.04 -5.75
C ILE A 71 -6.44 6.65 -7.19
N GLY A 72 -7.40 6.81 -8.10
CA GLY A 72 -7.19 6.51 -9.51
C GLY A 72 -6.53 7.64 -10.29
N LEU A 73 -5.75 7.29 -11.34
CA LEU A 73 -5.16 8.22 -12.31
C LEU A 73 -4.37 9.39 -11.68
N ASN A 74 -3.56 9.09 -10.68
CA ASN A 74 -2.85 10.14 -9.93
C ASN A 74 -1.40 10.38 -10.40
N TYR A 75 -0.99 9.87 -11.54
CA TYR A 75 0.34 10.14 -12.10
C TYR A 75 0.22 10.74 -13.49
N SER A 76 0.89 11.88 -13.72
CA SER A 76 0.80 12.66 -14.97
C SER A 76 1.31 11.89 -16.19
N ASP A 77 2.35 11.11 -16.02
CA ASP A 77 2.93 10.24 -17.04
C ASP A 77 2.05 9.00 -17.31
N HIS A 78 1.38 8.46 -16.31
CA HIS A 78 0.39 7.40 -16.49
C HIS A 78 -0.88 7.87 -17.20
N ALA A 79 -1.35 9.09 -16.92
CA ALA A 79 -2.45 9.70 -17.67
C ALA A 79 -2.09 9.83 -19.16
N ALA A 80 -0.86 10.29 -19.46
CA ALA A 80 -0.35 10.38 -20.82
C ALA A 80 -0.25 9.01 -21.52
N GLU A 81 0.21 7.94 -20.81
CA GLU A 81 0.28 6.56 -21.33
C GLU A 81 -1.10 6.03 -21.74
N THR A 82 -2.12 6.33 -20.94
CA THR A 82 -3.50 5.86 -21.17
C THR A 82 -4.31 6.76 -22.10
N GLY A 83 -3.78 7.91 -22.51
CA GLY A 83 -4.46 8.91 -23.32
C GLY A 83 -5.64 9.59 -22.60
N MET A 84 -5.62 9.61 -21.27
CA MET A 84 -6.64 10.22 -20.44
C MET A 84 -6.19 11.62 -19.99
N GLU A 85 -7.13 12.57 -19.99
CA GLU A 85 -6.86 13.89 -19.39
C GLU A 85 -6.72 13.77 -17.87
N PRO A 86 -5.79 14.54 -17.26
CA PRO A 86 -5.68 14.63 -15.81
C PRO A 86 -7.03 15.00 -15.18
N PRO A 87 -7.49 14.27 -14.14
CA PRO A 87 -8.77 14.58 -13.51
C PRO A 87 -8.70 15.90 -12.74
N GLU A 88 -9.80 16.63 -12.69
CA GLU A 88 -9.91 17.89 -11.92
C GLU A 88 -9.85 17.64 -10.40
N HIS A 89 -10.34 16.47 -9.95
CA HIS A 89 -10.35 16.04 -8.55
C HIS A 89 -9.86 14.59 -8.44
N PRO A 90 -9.31 14.17 -7.27
CA PRO A 90 -8.93 12.79 -7.04
C PRO A 90 -10.08 11.81 -7.32
N ILE A 91 -9.84 10.82 -8.18
CA ILE A 91 -10.78 9.72 -8.42
C ILE A 91 -10.68 8.76 -7.24
N VAL A 92 -11.72 8.70 -6.42
CA VAL A 92 -11.74 7.90 -5.19
C VAL A 92 -12.49 6.61 -5.40
N PHE A 93 -11.90 5.49 -4.99
CA PHE A 93 -12.57 4.19 -4.91
C PHE A 93 -12.19 3.47 -3.61
N MET A 94 -12.98 2.47 -3.25
CA MET A 94 -12.70 1.64 -2.08
C MET A 94 -12.21 0.27 -2.51
N LYS A 95 -11.23 -0.26 -1.79
CA LYS A 95 -10.92 -1.68 -1.76
C LYS A 95 -11.52 -2.29 -0.49
N ALA A 96 -12.10 -3.48 -0.60
CA ALA A 96 -12.52 -4.20 0.60
C ALA A 96 -11.30 -4.47 1.50
N THR A 97 -11.42 -4.26 2.81
CA THR A 97 -10.32 -4.55 3.74
C THR A 97 -9.95 -6.04 3.75
N SER A 98 -10.89 -6.92 3.38
CA SER A 98 -10.64 -8.36 3.17
C SER A 98 -9.68 -8.67 2.00
N SER A 99 -9.41 -7.70 1.11
CA SER A 99 -8.42 -7.87 0.05
C SER A 99 -6.98 -7.72 0.55
N MET A 100 -6.77 -7.17 1.75
CA MET A 100 -5.43 -6.94 2.29
C MET A 100 -4.74 -8.25 2.67
N CYS A 101 -3.46 -8.33 2.38
CA CYS A 101 -2.58 -9.41 2.81
C CYS A 101 -1.19 -8.88 3.12
N GLY A 102 -0.35 -9.71 3.73
CA GLY A 102 1.04 -9.35 4.01
C GLY A 102 1.86 -9.13 2.73
N PRO A 103 3.00 -8.43 2.86
CA PRO A 103 3.81 -8.00 1.71
C PRO A 103 4.40 -9.15 0.88
N ASN A 104 4.48 -10.34 1.48
CA ASN A 104 5.06 -11.52 0.83
C ASN A 104 4.08 -12.71 0.79
N ASP A 105 2.81 -12.45 1.10
CA ASP A 105 1.76 -13.47 0.96
C ASP A 105 1.46 -13.74 -0.52
N PRO A 106 0.99 -14.94 -0.87
CA PRO A 106 0.56 -15.24 -2.23
C PRO A 106 -0.62 -14.35 -2.66
N VAL A 107 -0.60 -13.90 -3.93
CA VAL A 107 -1.73 -13.23 -4.57
C VAL A 107 -2.55 -14.25 -5.36
N CYS A 108 -3.79 -14.47 -4.94
CA CYS A 108 -4.67 -15.48 -5.52
C CYS A 108 -5.51 -14.92 -6.66
N LEU A 109 -5.31 -15.40 -7.88
CA LEU A 109 -6.11 -15.01 -9.04
C LEU A 109 -7.56 -15.47 -8.87
N PRO A 110 -8.57 -14.60 -9.08
CA PRO A 110 -9.97 -15.00 -9.01
C PRO A 110 -10.30 -16.05 -10.06
N ARG A 111 -11.26 -16.93 -9.79
CA ARG A 111 -11.70 -17.95 -10.75
C ARG A 111 -12.10 -17.35 -12.10
N GLY A 112 -11.49 -17.86 -13.16
CA GLY A 112 -11.71 -17.38 -14.52
C GLY A 112 -11.08 -16.03 -14.85
N SER A 113 -10.27 -15.46 -13.95
CA SER A 113 -9.47 -14.27 -14.23
C SER A 113 -8.45 -14.54 -15.34
N ARG A 114 -8.30 -13.54 -16.21
CA ARG A 114 -7.26 -13.47 -17.25
C ARG A 114 -6.74 -12.05 -17.45
N HIS A 115 -7.10 -11.13 -16.56
CA HIS A 115 -6.80 -9.71 -16.73
C HIS A 115 -6.34 -9.09 -15.41
N SER A 116 -5.75 -9.91 -14.51
CA SER A 116 -5.15 -9.41 -13.28
C SER A 116 -3.83 -8.73 -13.56
N ASP A 117 -3.61 -7.60 -12.91
CA ASP A 117 -2.57 -6.63 -13.20
C ASP A 117 -1.96 -6.10 -11.89
N TRP A 118 -0.75 -5.60 -11.92
CA TRP A 118 0.02 -5.03 -10.82
C TRP A 118 -0.05 -3.51 -10.81
N GLU A 119 0.08 -2.92 -9.64
CA GLU A 119 0.17 -1.47 -9.44
C GLU A 119 0.98 -1.15 -8.19
N VAL A 120 2.26 -0.72 -8.33
CA VAL A 120 3.02 -0.21 -7.18
C VAL A 120 2.50 1.17 -6.80
N GLU A 121 2.19 1.35 -5.51
CA GLU A 121 1.64 2.58 -4.98
C GLU A 121 2.26 2.95 -3.63
N LEU A 122 2.44 4.24 -3.39
CA LEU A 122 2.70 4.74 -2.05
C LEU A 122 1.44 4.54 -1.21
N GLY A 123 1.58 3.80 -0.11
CA GLY A 123 0.54 3.66 0.91
C GLY A 123 0.73 4.71 2.00
N VAL A 124 -0.34 5.41 2.36
CA VAL A 124 -0.38 6.38 3.46
C VAL A 124 -1.25 5.82 4.57
N VAL A 125 -0.73 5.75 5.78
CA VAL A 125 -1.46 5.28 6.95
C VAL A 125 -1.86 6.47 7.81
N ILE A 126 -3.14 6.60 8.09
CA ILE A 126 -3.68 7.66 8.95
C ILE A 126 -3.39 7.31 10.41
N GLY A 127 -2.82 8.27 11.16
CA GLY A 127 -2.51 8.15 12.58
C GLY A 127 -3.47 8.90 13.49
N ARG A 128 -4.05 10.00 13.01
CA ARG A 128 -5.00 10.84 13.74
C ARG A 128 -6.22 11.10 12.90
N THR A 129 -7.39 11.17 13.54
CA THR A 129 -8.64 11.47 12.83
C THR A 129 -8.52 12.77 12.03
N ALA A 130 -8.78 12.69 10.71
CA ALA A 130 -8.81 13.85 9.81
C ALA A 130 -10.24 14.06 9.31
N LYS A 131 -10.79 15.25 9.57
CA LYS A 131 -12.11 15.70 9.10
C LYS A 131 -12.07 17.19 8.83
N TYR A 132 -12.35 17.60 7.59
CA TYR A 132 -12.29 18.99 7.13
C TYR A 132 -10.93 19.65 7.35
N VAL A 133 -9.84 18.89 7.12
CA VAL A 133 -8.45 19.38 7.27
C VAL A 133 -7.98 20.08 6.01
N GLY A 134 -7.24 21.17 6.17
CA GLY A 134 -6.54 21.86 5.09
C GLY A 134 -5.27 21.13 4.65
N GLU A 135 -4.77 21.43 3.44
CA GLU A 135 -3.54 20.83 2.91
C GLU A 135 -2.33 21.07 3.82
N ALA A 136 -2.25 22.26 4.44
CA ALA A 136 -1.13 22.63 5.32
C ALA A 136 -1.02 21.76 6.57
N GLU A 137 -2.14 21.19 7.03
CA GLU A 137 -2.24 20.38 8.25
C GLU A 137 -2.32 18.88 7.94
N ALA A 138 -2.55 18.52 6.67
CA ALA A 138 -2.89 17.17 6.27
C ALA A 138 -1.85 16.12 6.68
N LEU A 139 -0.56 16.43 6.55
CA LEU A 139 0.52 15.52 6.88
C LEU A 139 0.68 15.27 8.39
N ASP A 140 0.17 16.16 9.25
CA ASP A 140 0.16 15.97 10.71
C ASP A 140 -0.76 14.80 11.15
N HIS A 141 -1.61 14.34 10.24
CA HIS A 141 -2.52 13.22 10.46
C HIS A 141 -1.95 11.86 10.01
N VAL A 142 -0.73 11.82 9.48
CA VAL A 142 -0.08 10.62 8.96
C VAL A 142 0.71 9.90 10.05
N ALA A 143 0.46 8.61 10.24
CA ALA A 143 1.29 7.74 11.09
C ALA A 143 2.59 7.33 10.39
N GLY A 144 2.53 7.11 9.08
CA GLY A 144 3.65 6.68 8.27
C GLY A 144 3.25 6.20 6.89
N TYR A 145 4.23 5.68 6.19
CA TYR A 145 4.13 5.24 4.80
C TYR A 145 4.50 3.76 4.65
N CYS A 146 3.96 3.12 3.63
CA CYS A 146 4.26 1.74 3.29
C CYS A 146 4.19 1.52 1.77
N VAL A 147 4.61 0.35 1.31
CA VAL A 147 4.37 -0.07 -0.07
C VAL A 147 3.01 -0.73 -0.17
N VAL A 148 2.23 -0.42 -1.20
CA VAL A 148 0.98 -1.09 -1.55
C VAL A 148 1.11 -1.65 -2.95
N ASN A 149 0.57 -2.85 -3.18
CA ASN A 149 0.29 -3.36 -4.51
C ASN A 149 -1.23 -3.33 -4.71
N ASP A 150 -1.72 -2.35 -5.49
CA ASP A 150 -3.16 -2.25 -5.81
C ASP A 150 -3.53 -3.20 -6.95
N VAL A 151 -3.39 -4.52 -6.69
CA VAL A 151 -3.70 -5.56 -7.67
C VAL A 151 -5.13 -5.40 -8.18
N SER A 152 -5.29 -5.53 -9.50
CA SER A 152 -6.52 -5.18 -10.20
C SER A 152 -6.93 -6.26 -11.18
N GLU A 153 -8.16 -6.78 -11.10
CA GLU A 153 -8.76 -7.55 -12.20
C GLU A 153 -9.46 -6.58 -13.15
N ARG A 154 -8.81 -6.25 -14.25
CA ARG A 154 -9.23 -5.18 -15.16
C ARG A 154 -10.60 -5.40 -15.79
N LYS A 155 -10.98 -6.66 -16.04
CA LYS A 155 -12.31 -6.98 -16.56
C LYS A 155 -13.40 -6.68 -15.53
N PHE A 156 -13.17 -7.04 -14.26
CA PHE A 156 -14.13 -6.76 -13.19
C PHE A 156 -14.23 -5.26 -12.92
N GLN A 157 -13.08 -4.57 -12.96
CA GLN A 157 -13.00 -3.12 -12.75
C GLN A 157 -13.82 -2.34 -13.78
N SER A 158 -13.68 -2.64 -15.08
CA SER A 158 -14.19 -1.80 -16.16
C SER A 158 -15.38 -2.36 -16.92
N LYS A 159 -15.53 -3.70 -17.00
CA LYS A 159 -16.57 -4.34 -17.84
C LYS A 159 -17.78 -4.85 -17.08
N LEU A 160 -17.74 -4.83 -15.74
CA LEU A 160 -18.85 -5.20 -14.88
C LEU A 160 -19.50 -3.95 -14.25
N SER A 161 -20.11 -3.10 -15.08
CA SER A 161 -20.87 -1.89 -14.70
C SER A 161 -19.99 -0.74 -14.14
N GLY A 162 -18.69 -0.69 -14.45
CA GLY A 162 -17.83 0.47 -14.18
C GLY A 162 -17.51 0.80 -12.71
N GLN A 163 -17.93 -0.03 -11.75
CA GLN A 163 -17.57 0.13 -10.35
C GLN A 163 -16.20 -0.51 -10.08
N TRP A 164 -15.18 0.29 -9.90
CA TRP A 164 -13.79 -0.15 -9.76
C TRP A 164 -13.56 -1.11 -8.59
N THR A 165 -14.27 -0.90 -7.49
CA THR A 165 -14.22 -1.79 -6.31
C THR A 165 -14.33 -3.27 -6.66
N LYS A 166 -15.12 -3.65 -7.68
CA LYS A 166 -15.28 -5.05 -8.11
C LYS A 166 -13.98 -5.70 -8.60
N GLY A 167 -13.12 -4.93 -9.26
CA GLY A 167 -11.83 -5.41 -9.75
C GLY A 167 -10.68 -5.19 -8.78
N LYS A 168 -10.89 -4.37 -7.77
CA LYS A 168 -9.90 -3.94 -6.79
C LYS A 168 -9.99 -4.68 -5.45
N SER A 169 -11.05 -5.47 -5.23
CA SER A 169 -11.37 -6.06 -3.92
C SER A 169 -11.39 -7.58 -3.89
N CYS A 170 -10.82 -8.26 -4.89
CA CYS A 170 -10.62 -9.70 -4.79
C CYS A 170 -9.70 -10.01 -3.59
N ASP A 171 -9.91 -11.14 -2.93
CA ASP A 171 -9.09 -11.55 -1.81
C ASP A 171 -7.60 -11.58 -2.21
N THR A 172 -6.72 -11.13 -1.32
CA THR A 172 -5.27 -10.96 -1.53
C THR A 172 -4.85 -9.90 -2.57
N PHE A 173 -5.77 -9.11 -3.12
CA PHE A 173 -5.47 -8.07 -4.11
C PHE A 173 -4.94 -6.77 -3.50
N GLY A 174 -4.55 -6.80 -2.25
CA GLY A 174 -3.98 -5.66 -1.52
C GLY A 174 -2.79 -6.07 -0.64
N PRO A 175 -1.66 -6.54 -1.20
CA PRO A 175 -0.43 -6.66 -0.43
C PRO A 175 0.00 -5.30 0.12
N VAL A 176 0.21 -5.21 1.45
CA VAL A 176 0.61 -3.98 2.15
C VAL A 176 1.81 -4.25 3.05
N GLY A 177 2.79 -3.37 3.05
CA GLY A 177 4.01 -3.47 3.83
C GLY A 177 5.26 -3.45 2.94
N PRO A 178 6.46 -3.88 3.42
CA PRO A 178 6.69 -4.71 4.62
C PRO A 178 6.61 -3.96 5.94
N TYR A 179 6.79 -2.65 5.92
CA TYR A 179 6.89 -1.83 7.12
C TYR A 179 5.92 -0.65 7.07
N LEU A 180 5.50 -0.19 8.24
CA LEU A 180 5.04 1.17 8.46
C LEU A 180 6.27 2.00 8.82
N VAL A 181 6.67 2.88 7.90
CA VAL A 181 7.84 3.76 8.07
C VAL A 181 7.36 5.13 8.52
N THR A 182 7.87 5.61 9.65
CA THR A 182 7.47 6.92 10.19
C THR A 182 7.88 8.08 9.27
N PRO A 183 7.17 9.23 9.30
CA PRO A 183 7.43 10.34 8.39
C PRO A 183 8.87 10.90 8.48
N ASP A 184 9.46 10.93 9.67
CA ASP A 184 10.82 11.38 9.90
C ASP A 184 11.86 10.47 9.23
N GLU A 185 11.60 9.16 9.14
CA GLU A 185 12.50 8.21 8.46
C GLU A 185 12.23 8.10 6.96
N ALA A 186 10.98 8.21 6.54
CA ALA A 186 10.61 8.15 5.12
C ALA A 186 11.05 9.40 4.34
N GLY A 187 11.11 10.54 5.01
CA GLY A 187 11.39 11.83 4.38
C GLY A 187 10.19 12.41 3.62
N ASP A 188 10.45 13.12 2.53
CA ASP A 188 9.38 13.72 1.72
C ASP A 188 8.60 12.65 0.93
N PRO A 189 7.31 12.47 1.19
CA PRO A 189 6.48 11.50 0.46
C PRO A 189 6.34 11.82 -1.05
N GLN A 190 6.72 13.02 -1.47
CA GLN A 190 6.73 13.43 -2.89
C GLN A 190 8.10 13.25 -3.55
N ASP A 191 9.11 12.67 -2.86
CA ASP A 191 10.45 12.46 -3.39
C ASP A 191 10.94 11.00 -3.26
N LEU A 192 10.09 10.04 -3.65
CA LEU A 192 10.36 8.61 -3.52
C LEU A 192 10.35 7.92 -4.88
N ALA A 193 11.45 7.23 -5.20
CA ALA A 193 11.52 6.34 -6.37
C ALA A 193 10.76 5.04 -6.10
N MET A 194 10.08 4.51 -7.13
CA MET A 194 9.28 3.30 -7.00
C MET A 194 9.38 2.41 -8.25
N THR A 195 9.36 1.10 -8.04
CA THR A 195 9.56 0.13 -9.11
C THR A 195 8.71 -1.11 -8.92
N THR A 196 8.38 -1.76 -10.04
CA THR A 196 7.79 -3.11 -10.08
C THR A 196 8.55 -3.98 -11.06
N ASP A 197 8.94 -5.16 -10.63
CA ASP A 197 9.44 -6.22 -11.48
C ASP A 197 8.45 -7.39 -11.48
N VAL A 198 8.21 -7.99 -12.65
CA VAL A 198 7.46 -9.24 -12.77
C VAL A 198 8.36 -10.26 -13.42
N ASN A 199 8.59 -11.39 -12.75
CA ASN A 199 9.54 -12.44 -13.18
C ASN A 199 10.95 -11.89 -13.47
N GLY A 200 11.40 -10.91 -12.68
CA GLY A 200 12.69 -10.25 -12.86
C GLY A 200 12.76 -9.26 -14.02
N ILE A 201 11.65 -8.98 -14.70
CA ILE A 201 11.58 -8.00 -15.78
C ILE A 201 10.97 -6.71 -15.24
N ARG A 202 11.68 -5.57 -15.41
CA ARG A 202 11.21 -4.26 -15.00
C ARG A 202 9.94 -3.86 -15.77
N MET A 203 8.85 -3.69 -15.04
CA MET A 203 7.53 -3.31 -15.56
C MET A 203 7.20 -1.84 -15.31
N GLN A 204 7.38 -1.38 -14.07
CA GLN A 204 7.14 0.01 -13.69
C GLN A 204 8.43 0.64 -13.18
N THR A 205 8.65 1.89 -13.54
CA THR A 205 9.64 2.80 -12.96
C THR A 205 8.95 4.14 -12.78
N GLY A 206 8.82 4.60 -11.55
CA GLY A 206 8.09 5.81 -11.22
C GLY A 206 8.75 6.59 -10.09
N HIS A 207 8.17 7.74 -9.82
CA HIS A 207 8.60 8.65 -8.78
C HIS A 207 7.41 9.43 -8.23
N THR A 208 7.23 9.49 -6.93
CA THR A 208 6.07 10.15 -6.30
C THR A 208 5.95 11.63 -6.62
N GLY A 209 7.06 12.29 -7.02
CA GLY A 209 7.04 13.66 -7.55
C GLY A 209 6.27 13.85 -8.86
N LYS A 210 5.81 12.75 -9.50
CA LYS A 210 4.94 12.79 -10.69
C LYS A 210 3.46 12.68 -10.36
N MET A 211 3.11 12.60 -9.08
CA MET A 211 1.71 12.65 -8.65
C MET A 211 1.03 13.92 -9.14
N ILE A 212 -0.23 13.80 -9.60
CA ILE A 212 -1.11 14.93 -9.97
C ILE A 212 -1.58 15.61 -8.69
N PHE A 213 -2.02 14.82 -7.71
CA PHE A 213 -2.42 15.28 -6.38
C PHE A 213 -1.42 14.75 -5.35
N SER A 214 -0.80 15.64 -4.60
CA SER A 214 0.11 15.30 -3.51
C SER A 214 -0.61 14.54 -2.39
N VAL A 215 0.16 13.88 -1.50
CA VAL A 215 -0.40 13.22 -0.32
C VAL A 215 -1.25 14.19 0.51
N ALA A 216 -0.78 15.44 0.71
CA ALA A 216 -1.51 16.46 1.45
C ALA A 216 -2.85 16.81 0.79
N GLN A 217 -2.87 16.99 -0.53
CA GLN A 217 -4.09 17.25 -1.30
C GLN A 217 -5.07 16.09 -1.25
N ILE A 218 -4.59 14.86 -1.33
CA ILE A 218 -5.42 13.67 -1.21
C ILE A 218 -6.10 13.61 0.15
N ILE A 219 -5.35 13.78 1.25
CA ILE A 219 -5.89 13.74 2.61
C ILE A 219 -6.91 14.88 2.80
N ALA A 220 -6.57 16.10 2.40
CA ALA A 220 -7.47 17.25 2.50
C ALA A 220 -8.78 16.97 1.75
N HIS A 221 -8.70 16.51 0.49
CA HIS A 221 -9.86 16.17 -0.32
C HIS A 221 -10.71 15.06 0.31
N LEU A 222 -10.11 13.96 0.72
CA LEU A 222 -10.82 12.85 1.35
C LEU A 222 -11.51 13.27 2.65
N SER A 223 -10.87 14.14 3.44
CA SER A 223 -11.41 14.62 4.70
C SER A 223 -12.67 15.49 4.55
N LEU A 224 -12.91 16.06 3.36
CA LEU A 224 -14.17 16.73 3.02
C LEU A 224 -15.32 15.72 2.87
N LEU A 225 -15.03 14.56 2.27
CA LEU A 225 -16.01 13.56 1.89
C LEU A 225 -16.37 12.64 3.07
N MET A 226 -15.36 12.26 3.85
CA MET A 226 -15.52 11.31 4.96
C MET A 226 -14.52 11.61 6.07
N SER A 227 -14.78 11.13 7.30
CA SER A 227 -13.76 11.14 8.34
C SER A 227 -12.74 10.04 8.07
N LEU A 228 -11.46 10.41 7.97
CA LEU A 228 -10.36 9.45 8.00
C LEU A 228 -10.05 9.10 9.46
N GLN A 229 -9.87 7.84 9.76
CA GLN A 229 -9.64 7.33 11.11
C GLN A 229 -8.24 6.74 11.26
N PRO A 230 -7.67 6.71 12.47
CA PRO A 230 -6.42 6.00 12.71
C PRO A 230 -6.49 4.55 12.21
N GLY A 231 -5.53 4.17 11.38
CA GLY A 231 -5.46 2.86 10.75
C GLY A 231 -6.06 2.78 9.34
N ASP A 232 -6.77 3.82 8.86
CA ASP A 232 -7.16 3.86 7.44
C ASP A 232 -5.91 3.90 6.55
N VAL A 233 -5.95 3.16 5.45
CA VAL A 233 -4.87 3.09 4.46
C VAL A 233 -5.33 3.71 3.15
N ILE A 234 -4.51 4.61 2.61
CA ILE A 234 -4.75 5.25 1.30
C ILE A 234 -3.66 4.78 0.34
N ALA A 235 -4.04 4.13 -0.75
CA ALA A 235 -3.20 3.84 -1.90
C ALA A 235 -3.31 5.03 -2.88
N THR A 236 -2.16 5.65 -3.22
CA THR A 236 -2.14 7.01 -3.78
C THR A 236 -2.06 7.09 -5.30
N GLY A 237 -2.24 5.95 -5.97
CA GLY A 237 -2.10 5.85 -7.42
C GLY A 237 -0.77 5.25 -7.86
N THR A 238 -0.74 4.76 -9.09
CA THR A 238 0.38 4.03 -9.66
C THR A 238 1.02 4.77 -10.83
N PRO A 239 2.35 4.66 -11.02
CA PRO A 239 3.05 5.19 -12.20
C PRO A 239 2.80 4.32 -13.45
N PRO A 240 3.26 4.78 -14.65
CA PRO A 240 3.16 4.01 -15.90
C PRO A 240 3.82 2.63 -15.83
N GLY A 241 3.42 1.75 -16.73
CA GLY A 241 4.01 0.42 -16.89
C GLY A 241 3.15 -0.72 -16.35
N VAL A 242 1.87 -0.45 -16.05
CA VAL A 242 0.88 -1.49 -15.74
C VAL A 242 0.67 -2.40 -16.96
N GLY A 243 0.29 -3.66 -16.72
CA GLY A 243 0.14 -4.65 -17.78
C GLY A 243 -0.93 -4.30 -18.79
N MET A 244 -2.01 -3.63 -18.38
CA MET A 244 -3.06 -3.15 -19.26
C MET A 244 -2.58 -2.08 -20.25
N GLY A 245 -1.57 -1.28 -19.86
CA GLY A 245 -0.96 -0.23 -20.71
C GLY A 245 0.08 -0.74 -21.72
N LYS A 246 0.49 -2.01 -21.62
CA LYS A 246 1.49 -2.59 -22.54
C LYS A 246 0.89 -2.88 -23.93
N ASP A 247 1.74 -2.89 -24.95
CA ASP A 247 1.40 -3.36 -26.30
C ASP A 247 2.40 -4.45 -26.75
N PRO A 248 1.99 -5.72 -26.84
CA PRO A 248 0.69 -6.27 -26.45
C PRO A 248 0.48 -6.22 -24.91
N ARG A 249 -0.77 -6.21 -24.48
CA ARG A 249 -1.14 -6.25 -23.05
C ARG A 249 -0.59 -7.49 -22.36
N VAL A 250 -0.12 -7.33 -21.14
CA VAL A 250 0.43 -8.39 -20.30
C VAL A 250 -0.37 -8.47 -18.98
N PHE A 251 -0.75 -9.67 -18.57
CA PHE A 251 -1.49 -9.90 -17.33
C PHE A 251 -0.86 -11.03 -16.54
N LEU A 252 -1.08 -11.01 -15.23
CA LEU A 252 -0.57 -11.98 -14.29
C LEU A 252 -1.14 -13.38 -14.55
N LYS A 253 -0.30 -14.38 -14.34
CA LYS A 253 -0.60 -15.81 -14.48
C LYS A 253 -0.15 -16.56 -13.23
N ASP A 254 -0.67 -17.74 -13.05
CA ASP A 254 -0.21 -18.69 -12.04
C ASP A 254 1.29 -18.94 -12.17
N GLY A 255 2.01 -18.86 -11.06
CA GLY A 255 3.46 -19.00 -10.97
C GLY A 255 4.26 -17.72 -11.23
N ASP A 256 3.62 -16.61 -11.63
CA ASP A 256 4.33 -15.32 -11.75
C ASP A 256 4.79 -14.82 -10.37
N VAL A 257 5.88 -14.07 -10.36
CA VAL A 257 6.43 -13.45 -9.15
C VAL A 257 6.49 -11.94 -9.36
N MET A 258 5.84 -11.22 -8.48
CA MET A 258 5.88 -9.75 -8.42
C MET A 258 6.85 -9.28 -7.33
N GLU A 259 7.69 -8.32 -7.66
CA GLU A 259 8.57 -7.64 -6.72
C GLU A 259 8.36 -6.13 -6.84
N LEU A 260 7.92 -5.50 -5.75
CA LEU A 260 7.63 -4.07 -5.70
C LEU A 260 8.53 -3.41 -4.66
N GLU A 261 9.06 -2.24 -4.98
CA GLU A 261 9.93 -1.49 -4.09
C GLU A 261 9.62 0.00 -4.15
N ILE A 262 9.62 0.64 -2.98
CA ILE A 262 9.68 2.09 -2.85
C ILE A 262 10.89 2.43 -2.00
N ALA A 263 11.72 3.35 -2.49
CA ALA A 263 12.94 3.76 -1.82
C ALA A 263 12.66 4.17 -0.37
N GLY A 264 13.45 3.64 0.57
CA GLY A 264 13.28 3.89 1.99
C GLY A 264 12.15 3.12 2.69
N LEU A 265 11.14 2.61 1.96
CA LEU A 265 9.97 1.94 2.56
C LEU A 265 10.06 0.40 2.54
N GLY A 266 10.96 -0.15 1.74
CA GLY A 266 11.19 -1.59 1.64
C GLY A 266 10.64 -2.22 0.37
N ARG A 267 10.68 -3.55 0.33
CA ARG A 267 10.34 -4.37 -0.84
C ARG A 267 9.32 -5.45 -0.49
N GLN A 268 8.36 -5.65 -1.37
CA GLN A 268 7.42 -6.78 -1.36
C GLN A 268 7.86 -7.83 -2.38
N ARG A 269 7.55 -9.09 -2.12
CA ARG A 269 7.71 -10.19 -3.07
C ARG A 269 6.58 -11.18 -2.92
N SER A 270 5.65 -11.18 -3.86
CA SER A 270 4.46 -12.06 -3.84
C SER A 270 4.48 -13.01 -5.03
N GLU A 271 4.19 -14.27 -4.76
CA GLU A 271 3.91 -15.27 -5.80
C GLU A 271 2.44 -15.20 -6.18
N VAL A 272 2.15 -15.30 -7.47
CA VAL A 272 0.79 -15.34 -8.00
C VAL A 272 0.34 -16.80 -8.09
N VAL A 273 -0.80 -17.12 -7.51
CA VAL A 273 -1.35 -18.48 -7.48
C VAL A 273 -2.77 -18.50 -8.05
N ALA A 274 -3.12 -19.57 -8.74
CA ALA A 274 -4.49 -19.77 -9.21
C ALA A 274 -5.44 -20.04 -8.02
N ALA A 275 -6.71 -19.57 -8.13
CA ALA A 275 -7.74 -19.99 -7.18
C ALA A 275 -7.97 -21.50 -7.29
N SER A 276 -8.02 -22.18 -6.13
CA SER A 276 -8.37 -23.58 -6.00
C SER A 276 -9.84 -23.87 -6.35
#